data_638f7ccecd096138f4e9c96f89da32a1
#
_entry.id   638f7ccecd096138f4e9c96f89da32a1
#
_cell.length_a   1.000
_cell.length_b   1.000
_cell.length_c   1.000
_cell.angle_alpha   90.00
_cell.angle_beta   90.00
_cell.angle_gamma   90.00
#
_symmetry.space_group_name_H-M   'P 1'
#
loop_
_entity.id
_entity.type
_entity.pdbx_description
1 polymer ?
#
loop_
_entity_poly.entity_id
_entity_poly.type
_entity_poly.pdbx_seq_one_letter_code
_entity_poly.pdbx_strand_id
1 'polypeptide(L)'
;MELTDKIAESVMQIVLKNAPILLEQPDNYESRAEVMWAGSLSHNGLTGCGIKNKDFATHMLEHELGGVYDVAHGAGLAAVWGSWARYVYKECLGRFKKFAINVMNVEEVGSDEEIALKGIEAMEKFYHSIGMPTSIKELGLELSDADIEKLADQCCDACGGHKGSAKVLYREDIVKIYKMAR
;
A
#
# COMPACT_ATOMS: atom_id res chain seq x y z
N MET A 1 13.40 10.75 -8.89
CA MET A 1 13.47 11.58 -10.15
C MET A 1 12.07 12.10 -10.43
N GLU A 2 11.95 13.38 -10.76
CA GLU A 2 10.64 14.02 -10.96
C GLU A 2 9.79 13.34 -12.05
N LEU A 3 10.40 13.04 -13.21
CA LEU A 3 9.69 12.34 -14.27
C LEU A 3 9.17 10.97 -13.84
N THR A 4 9.96 10.20 -13.12
CA THR A 4 9.54 8.88 -12.59
C THR A 4 8.39 9.05 -11.60
N ASP A 5 8.44 10.06 -10.73
CA ASP A 5 7.35 10.37 -9.80
C ASP A 5 6.06 10.67 -10.57
N LYS A 6 6.11 11.52 -11.61
CA LYS A 6 4.95 11.87 -12.44
C LYS A 6 4.36 10.67 -13.18
N ILE A 7 5.21 9.76 -13.68
CA ILE A 7 4.74 8.52 -14.30
C ILE A 7 4.01 7.65 -13.27
N ALA A 8 4.59 7.46 -12.08
CA ALA A 8 3.97 6.67 -11.01
C ALA A 8 2.65 7.29 -10.52
N GLU A 9 2.62 8.62 -10.33
CA GLU A 9 1.43 9.37 -9.97
C GLU A 9 0.31 9.18 -10.99
N SER A 10 0.63 9.29 -12.30
CA SER A 10 -0.34 9.08 -13.38
C SER A 10 -0.88 7.67 -13.44
N VAL A 11 -0.02 6.65 -13.25
CA VAL A 11 -0.44 5.24 -13.18
C VAL A 11 -1.46 5.04 -12.04
N MET A 12 -1.18 5.57 -10.84
CA MET A 12 -2.10 5.49 -9.71
C MET A 12 -3.42 6.23 -9.98
N GLN A 13 -3.37 7.45 -10.53
CA GLN A 13 -4.58 8.23 -10.86
C GLN A 13 -5.49 7.52 -11.85
N ILE A 14 -4.91 6.86 -12.87
CA ILE A 14 -5.68 6.09 -13.86
C ILE A 14 -6.39 4.90 -13.19
N VAL A 15 -5.74 4.20 -12.27
CA VAL A 15 -6.36 3.11 -11.53
C VAL A 15 -7.47 3.64 -10.61
N LEU A 16 -7.22 4.71 -9.86
CA LEU A 16 -8.23 5.34 -8.99
C LEU A 16 -9.48 5.76 -9.76
N LYS A 17 -9.33 6.24 -11.00
CA LYS A 17 -10.45 6.61 -11.86
C LYS A 17 -11.23 5.42 -12.41
N ASN A 18 -10.53 4.38 -12.87
CA ASN A 18 -11.14 3.31 -13.65
C ASN A 18 -11.59 2.10 -12.81
N ALA A 19 -11.01 1.84 -11.65
CA ALA A 19 -11.42 0.72 -10.80
C ALA A 19 -12.88 0.81 -10.34
N PRO A 20 -13.41 1.97 -9.88
CA PRO A 20 -14.83 2.09 -9.54
C PRO A 20 -15.78 1.84 -10.73
N ILE A 21 -15.38 2.27 -11.94
CA ILE A 21 -16.20 2.03 -13.15
C ILE A 21 -16.32 0.52 -13.39
N LEU A 22 -15.27 -0.25 -13.17
CA LEU A 22 -15.29 -1.70 -13.37
C LEU A 22 -16.12 -2.46 -12.33
N LEU A 23 -16.40 -1.88 -11.16
CA LEU A 23 -17.35 -2.46 -10.21
C LEU A 23 -18.78 -2.41 -10.74
N GLU A 24 -19.15 -1.29 -11.39
CA GLU A 24 -20.48 -1.09 -11.92
C GLU A 24 -20.63 -1.68 -13.33
N GLN A 25 -19.57 -1.64 -14.13
CA GLN A 25 -19.52 -2.05 -15.52
C GLN A 25 -18.32 -3.00 -15.74
N PRO A 26 -18.38 -4.27 -15.31
CA PRO A 26 -17.27 -5.21 -15.41
C PRO A 26 -16.74 -5.44 -16.82
N ASP A 27 -17.57 -5.28 -17.83
CA ASP A 27 -17.26 -5.48 -19.25
C ASP A 27 -16.86 -4.17 -19.97
N ASN A 28 -16.70 -3.05 -19.24
CA ASN A 28 -16.27 -1.80 -19.85
C ASN A 28 -14.84 -1.94 -20.37
N TYR A 29 -14.69 -2.06 -21.68
CA TYR A 29 -13.42 -2.32 -22.35
C TYR A 29 -12.37 -1.25 -22.07
N GLU A 30 -12.74 0.04 -22.18
CA GLU A 30 -11.82 1.15 -22.00
C GLU A 30 -11.21 1.16 -20.59
N SER A 31 -12.06 1.06 -19.56
CA SER A 31 -11.57 1.01 -18.17
C SER A 31 -10.76 -0.25 -17.89
N ARG A 32 -11.11 -1.40 -18.48
CA ARG A 32 -10.34 -2.63 -18.33
C ARG A 32 -8.97 -2.54 -19.00
N ALA A 33 -8.91 -1.96 -20.20
CA ALA A 33 -7.65 -1.73 -20.91
C ALA A 33 -6.71 -0.81 -20.13
N GLU A 34 -7.24 0.28 -19.57
CA GLU A 34 -6.48 1.23 -18.73
C GLU A 34 -5.91 0.57 -17.47
N VAL A 35 -6.73 -0.19 -16.73
CA VAL A 35 -6.27 -0.87 -15.51
C VAL A 35 -5.25 -1.96 -15.84
N MET A 36 -5.45 -2.74 -16.91
CA MET A 36 -4.49 -3.77 -17.34
C MET A 36 -3.16 -3.14 -17.76
N TRP A 37 -3.20 -2.04 -18.51
CA TRP A 37 -1.98 -1.35 -18.95
C TRP A 37 -1.26 -0.70 -17.76
N ALA A 38 -1.98 -0.05 -16.84
CA ALA A 38 -1.43 0.47 -15.60
C ALA A 38 -0.73 -0.62 -14.78
N GLY A 39 -1.33 -1.80 -14.67
CA GLY A 39 -0.73 -2.97 -14.03
C GLY A 39 0.59 -3.39 -14.69
N SER A 40 0.64 -3.45 -16.01
CA SER A 40 1.88 -3.76 -16.75
C SER A 40 2.97 -2.71 -16.51
N LEU A 41 2.62 -1.43 -16.53
CA LEU A 41 3.57 -0.33 -16.29
C LEU A 41 4.10 -0.32 -14.86
N SER A 42 3.29 -0.70 -13.87
CA SER A 42 3.72 -0.76 -12.47
C SER A 42 4.79 -1.83 -12.21
N HIS A 43 4.84 -2.89 -13.05
CA HIS A 43 5.74 -4.03 -12.87
C HIS A 43 6.92 -4.09 -13.86
N ASN A 44 6.89 -3.34 -14.96
CA ASN A 44 7.96 -3.37 -15.97
C ASN A 44 9.23 -2.56 -15.59
N GLY A 45 9.26 -1.95 -14.42
CA GLY A 45 10.39 -1.18 -13.90
C GLY A 45 10.34 0.32 -14.20
N LEU A 46 9.42 0.79 -15.07
CA LEU A 46 9.32 2.20 -15.46
C LEU A 46 9.07 3.14 -14.26
N THR A 47 8.15 2.75 -13.38
CA THR A 47 7.81 3.51 -12.17
C THR A 47 8.91 3.48 -11.10
N GLY A 48 9.97 2.72 -11.31
CA GLY A 48 11.13 2.60 -10.43
C GLY A 48 12.44 3.15 -11.01
N CYS A 49 12.42 3.79 -12.18
CA CYS A 49 13.62 4.33 -12.81
C CYS A 49 14.29 5.38 -11.92
N GLY A 50 15.60 5.22 -11.67
CA GLY A 50 16.38 6.12 -10.82
C GLY A 50 16.13 5.99 -9.32
N ILE A 51 15.36 5.00 -8.88
CA ILE A 51 15.18 4.65 -7.47
C ILE A 51 16.24 3.61 -7.10
N LYS A 52 17.07 3.95 -6.10
CA LYS A 52 18.15 3.09 -5.65
C LYS A 52 17.62 1.87 -4.89
N ASN A 53 16.68 2.10 -3.97
CA ASN A 53 16.11 1.07 -3.12
C ASN A 53 14.58 1.16 -3.22
N LYS A 54 13.94 0.13 -3.75
CA LYS A 54 12.48 -0.01 -3.76
C LYS A 54 11.99 -0.45 -2.39
N ASP A 55 10.90 0.15 -1.91
CA ASP A 55 10.22 -0.34 -0.72
C ASP A 55 9.28 -1.50 -1.10
N PHE A 56 9.42 -2.62 -0.46
CA PHE A 56 8.54 -3.77 -0.59
C PHE A 56 8.09 -4.28 0.78
N ALA A 57 8.10 -3.41 1.79
CA ALA A 57 7.76 -3.81 3.16
C ALA A 57 6.33 -4.35 3.25
N THR A 58 5.35 -3.65 2.66
CA THR A 58 3.96 -4.13 2.65
C THR A 58 3.79 -5.47 1.94
N HIS A 59 4.55 -5.72 0.86
CA HIS A 59 4.54 -7.02 0.18
C HIS A 59 5.07 -8.13 1.08
N MET A 60 6.15 -7.88 1.81
CA MET A 60 6.70 -8.87 2.74
C MET A 60 5.74 -9.18 3.89
N LEU A 61 5.09 -8.15 4.45
CA LEU A 61 4.03 -8.33 5.44
C LEU A 61 2.88 -9.16 4.88
N GLU A 62 2.44 -8.84 3.68
CA GLU A 62 1.30 -9.53 3.05
C GLU A 62 1.62 -10.96 2.64
N HIS A 63 2.83 -11.24 2.16
CA HIS A 63 3.24 -12.59 1.78
C HIS A 63 3.07 -13.60 2.91
N GLU A 64 3.27 -13.18 4.16
CA GLU A 64 3.03 -14.06 5.31
C GLU A 64 1.54 -14.30 5.56
N LEU A 65 0.70 -13.27 5.36
CA LEU A 65 -0.76 -13.43 5.44
C LEU A 65 -1.27 -14.34 4.30
N GLY A 66 -0.84 -14.09 3.07
CA GLY A 66 -1.18 -14.91 1.92
C GLY A 66 -0.70 -16.35 2.06
N GLY A 67 0.55 -16.55 2.51
CA GLY A 67 1.14 -17.87 2.68
C GLY A 67 0.52 -18.72 3.79
N VAL A 68 0.06 -18.09 4.88
CA VAL A 68 -0.51 -18.82 6.04
C VAL A 68 -2.03 -18.96 5.93
N TYR A 69 -2.73 -17.94 5.42
CA TYR A 69 -4.20 -17.86 5.48
C TYR A 69 -4.86 -17.86 4.10
N ASP A 70 -4.09 -18.01 3.01
CA ASP A 70 -4.60 -18.08 1.63
C ASP A 70 -5.48 -16.87 1.24
N VAL A 71 -5.12 -15.67 1.69
CA VAL A 71 -5.84 -14.45 1.33
C VAL A 71 -5.43 -13.97 -0.06
N ALA A 72 -6.36 -13.32 -0.78
CA ALA A 72 -6.06 -12.72 -2.07
C ALA A 72 -5.00 -11.61 -1.91
N HIS A 73 -3.91 -11.69 -2.69
CA HIS A 73 -2.73 -10.83 -2.56
C HIS A 73 -3.06 -9.33 -2.51
N GLY A 74 -3.89 -8.85 -3.44
CA GLY A 74 -4.29 -7.44 -3.46
C GLY A 74 -5.09 -7.01 -2.24
N ALA A 75 -5.95 -7.89 -1.72
CA ALA A 75 -6.72 -7.64 -0.51
C ALA A 75 -5.81 -7.59 0.73
N GLY A 76 -4.89 -8.55 0.84
CA GLY A 76 -3.90 -8.55 1.91
C GLY A 76 -3.00 -7.30 1.91
N LEU A 77 -2.56 -6.85 0.72
CA LEU A 77 -1.81 -5.59 0.58
C LEU A 77 -2.63 -4.39 1.07
N ALA A 78 -3.88 -4.27 0.65
CA ALA A 78 -4.75 -3.17 1.06
C ALA A 78 -4.97 -3.14 2.58
N ALA A 79 -5.17 -4.32 3.19
CA ALA A 79 -5.39 -4.49 4.62
C ALA A 79 -4.22 -4.02 5.50
N VAL A 80 -2.98 -4.16 5.05
CA VAL A 80 -1.79 -3.77 5.83
C VAL A 80 -1.22 -2.41 5.45
N TRP A 81 -1.56 -1.89 4.25
CA TRP A 81 -0.94 -0.68 3.70
C TRP A 81 -1.15 0.56 4.59
N GLY A 82 -2.36 0.80 5.06
CA GLY A 82 -2.70 1.97 5.88
C GLY A 82 -1.92 2.01 7.20
N SER A 83 -1.79 0.85 7.85
CA SER A 83 -1.03 0.71 9.10
C SER A 83 0.47 0.89 8.87
N TRP A 84 1.03 0.29 7.81
CA TRP A 84 2.41 0.54 7.41
C TRP A 84 2.65 2.00 7.08
N ALA A 85 1.79 2.63 6.29
CA ALA A 85 1.92 4.02 5.89
C ALA A 85 1.96 4.95 7.11
N ARG A 86 1.04 4.77 8.08
CA ARG A 86 1.04 5.53 9.35
C ARG A 86 2.28 5.28 10.20
N TYR A 87 2.86 4.09 10.10
CA TYR A 87 4.07 3.76 10.86
C TYR A 87 5.32 4.45 10.31
N VAL A 88 5.39 4.65 8.98
CA VAL A 88 6.62 5.12 8.33
C VAL A 88 6.56 6.54 7.76
N TYR A 89 5.39 7.16 7.64
CA TYR A 89 5.20 8.42 6.88
C TYR A 89 6.12 9.56 7.35
N LYS A 90 6.44 9.64 8.63
CA LYS A 90 7.31 10.69 9.18
C LYS A 90 8.74 10.61 8.65
N GLU A 91 9.24 9.41 8.37
CA GLU A 91 10.60 9.18 7.86
C GLU A 91 10.75 9.66 6.39
N CYS A 92 9.64 9.72 5.66
CA CYS A 92 9.61 10.18 4.27
C CYS A 92 8.43 11.14 4.00
N LEU A 93 8.20 12.06 4.93
CA LEU A 93 7.04 12.95 4.98
C LEU A 93 6.75 13.66 3.65
N GLY A 94 7.77 14.20 2.99
CA GLY A 94 7.61 14.85 1.70
C GLY A 94 7.09 13.93 0.59
N ARG A 95 7.33 12.60 0.67
CA ARG A 95 6.79 11.62 -0.29
C ARG A 95 5.30 11.38 -0.03
N PHE A 96 4.91 11.22 1.22
CA PHE A 96 3.49 11.07 1.59
C PHE A 96 2.69 12.34 1.33
N LYS A 97 3.26 13.54 1.58
CA LYS A 97 2.65 14.82 1.19
C LYS A 97 2.41 14.89 -0.32
N LYS A 98 3.42 14.56 -1.14
CA LYS A 98 3.26 14.53 -2.60
C LYS A 98 2.20 13.53 -3.05
N PHE A 99 2.18 12.33 -2.46
CA PHE A 99 1.14 11.33 -2.72
C PHE A 99 -0.25 11.89 -2.41
N ALA A 100 -0.41 12.52 -1.24
CA ALA A 100 -1.69 13.10 -0.83
C ALA A 100 -2.20 14.14 -1.84
N ILE A 101 -1.35 15.08 -2.24
CA ILE A 101 -1.71 16.18 -3.13
C ILE A 101 -1.88 15.67 -4.57
N ASN A 102 -0.87 14.98 -5.10
CA ASN A 102 -0.79 14.66 -6.53
C ASN A 102 -1.63 13.45 -6.92
N VAL A 103 -1.83 12.50 -6.01
CA VAL A 103 -2.58 11.26 -6.31
C VAL A 103 -3.98 11.29 -5.73
N MET A 104 -4.09 11.69 -4.45
CA MET A 104 -5.38 11.66 -3.75
C MET A 104 -6.15 12.98 -3.81
N ASN A 105 -5.62 14.01 -4.47
CA ASN A 105 -6.22 15.34 -4.63
C ASN A 105 -6.55 16.03 -3.29
N VAL A 106 -5.74 15.78 -2.27
CA VAL A 106 -5.86 16.47 -0.98
C VAL A 106 -5.43 17.92 -1.13
N GLU A 107 -6.24 18.85 -0.62
CA GLU A 107 -5.88 20.26 -0.61
C GLU A 107 -4.62 20.52 0.24
N GLU A 108 -3.73 21.38 -0.24
CA GLU A 108 -2.49 21.76 0.44
C GLU A 108 -2.79 22.80 1.54
N VAL A 109 -3.56 22.36 2.57
CA VAL A 109 -3.96 23.21 3.71
C VAL A 109 -3.65 22.48 5.02
N GLY A 110 -2.87 23.12 5.86
CA GLY A 110 -2.39 22.59 7.15
C GLY A 110 -0.91 22.23 7.12
N SER A 111 -0.46 21.51 8.12
CA SER A 111 0.91 21.02 8.21
C SER A 111 1.16 19.86 7.24
N ASP A 112 2.43 19.64 6.90
CA ASP A 112 2.82 18.52 6.02
C ASP A 112 2.39 17.15 6.60
N GLU A 113 2.40 16.99 7.93
CA GLU A 113 1.92 15.79 8.61
C GLU A 113 0.40 15.61 8.43
N GLU A 114 -0.39 16.67 8.59
CA GLU A 114 -1.85 16.62 8.40
C GLU A 114 -2.20 16.28 6.96
N ILE A 115 -1.51 16.87 5.98
CA ILE A 115 -1.71 16.59 4.56
C ILE A 115 -1.37 15.13 4.25
N ALA A 116 -0.24 14.63 4.74
CA ALA A 116 0.17 13.25 4.54
C ALA A 116 -0.84 12.25 5.14
N LEU A 117 -1.32 12.49 6.35
CA LEU A 117 -2.35 11.66 6.99
C LEU A 117 -3.68 11.68 6.25
N LYS A 118 -4.12 12.85 5.76
CA LYS A 118 -5.32 12.95 4.91
C LYS A 118 -5.17 12.13 3.61
N GLY A 119 -3.97 12.08 3.04
CA GLY A 119 -3.68 11.24 1.87
C GLY A 119 -3.81 9.75 2.17
N ILE A 120 -3.32 9.31 3.33
CA ILE A 120 -3.46 7.92 3.79
C ILE A 120 -4.95 7.57 3.99
N GLU A 121 -5.70 8.44 4.68
CA GLU A 121 -7.13 8.27 4.89
C GLU A 121 -7.93 8.25 3.57
N ALA A 122 -7.56 9.11 2.62
CA ALA A 122 -8.20 9.13 1.31
C ALA A 122 -8.00 7.82 0.53
N MET A 123 -6.81 7.22 0.64
CA MET A 123 -6.53 5.92 0.01
C MET A 123 -7.31 4.79 0.69
N GLU A 124 -7.44 4.78 2.02
CA GLU A 124 -8.27 3.79 2.72
C GLU A 124 -9.77 3.94 2.35
N LYS A 125 -10.26 5.17 2.26
CA LYS A 125 -11.63 5.45 1.77
C LYS A 125 -11.82 4.92 0.34
N PHE A 126 -10.82 5.10 -0.51
CA PHE A 126 -10.85 4.53 -1.86
C PHE A 126 -10.91 2.99 -1.81
N TYR A 127 -10.07 2.33 -1.01
CA TYR A 127 -10.12 0.88 -0.84
C TYR A 127 -11.52 0.42 -0.43
N HIS A 128 -12.13 1.02 0.58
CA HIS A 128 -13.49 0.70 0.99
C HIS A 128 -14.51 0.93 -0.14
N SER A 129 -14.35 1.99 -0.94
CA SER A 129 -15.28 2.31 -2.04
C SER A 129 -15.28 1.26 -3.15
N ILE A 130 -14.20 0.48 -3.26
CA ILE A 130 -14.09 -0.64 -4.22
C ILE A 130 -14.16 -2.01 -3.56
N GLY A 131 -14.64 -2.07 -2.31
CA GLY A 131 -14.85 -3.33 -1.57
C GLY A 131 -13.55 -3.99 -1.08
N MET A 132 -12.45 -3.25 -1.00
CA MET A 132 -11.16 -3.74 -0.49
C MET A 132 -11.04 -3.50 1.00
N PRO A 133 -10.45 -4.45 1.77
CA PRO A 133 -10.26 -4.31 3.21
C PRO A 133 -9.14 -3.31 3.54
N THR A 134 -9.23 -2.68 4.72
CA THR A 134 -8.19 -1.80 5.28
C THR A 134 -7.65 -2.30 6.62
N SER A 135 -8.09 -3.48 7.06
CA SER A 135 -7.57 -4.16 8.25
C SER A 135 -7.56 -5.68 8.04
N ILE A 136 -6.78 -6.38 8.87
CA ILE A 136 -6.71 -7.84 8.88
C ILE A 136 -8.07 -8.44 9.29
N LYS A 137 -8.79 -7.76 10.18
CA LYS A 137 -10.14 -8.17 10.57
C LYS A 137 -11.12 -8.13 9.40
N GLU A 138 -11.01 -7.12 8.53
CA GLU A 138 -11.84 -7.01 7.32
C GLU A 138 -11.50 -8.07 6.26
N LEU A 139 -10.31 -8.69 6.32
CA LEU A 139 -9.99 -9.90 5.56
C LEU A 139 -10.72 -11.15 6.09
N GLY A 140 -11.42 -11.05 7.22
CA GLY A 140 -12.05 -12.18 7.90
C GLY A 140 -11.11 -12.96 8.81
N LEU A 141 -9.96 -12.41 9.17
CA LEU A 141 -8.97 -13.05 10.03
C LEU A 141 -8.99 -12.46 11.44
N GLU A 142 -9.05 -13.35 12.44
CA GLU A 142 -8.90 -13.00 13.86
C GLU A 142 -7.54 -13.52 14.35
N LEU A 143 -6.55 -12.64 14.40
CA LEU A 143 -5.19 -12.99 14.80
C LEU A 143 -4.98 -12.76 16.30
N SER A 144 -4.46 -13.78 16.98
CA SER A 144 -3.95 -13.64 18.35
C SER A 144 -2.59 -12.91 18.35
N ASP A 145 -2.13 -12.49 19.53
CA ASP A 145 -0.77 -11.95 19.66
C ASP A 145 0.29 -13.00 19.27
N ALA A 146 0.04 -14.27 19.56
CA ALA A 146 0.96 -15.35 19.15
C ALA A 146 1.03 -15.53 17.63
N ASP A 147 -0.10 -15.38 16.92
CA ASP A 147 -0.11 -15.42 15.45
C ASP A 147 0.69 -14.25 14.88
N ILE A 148 0.52 -13.04 15.41
CA ILE A 148 1.25 -11.85 14.99
C ILE A 148 2.77 -12.01 15.21
N GLU A 149 3.18 -12.52 16.37
CA GLU A 149 4.61 -12.77 16.65
C GLU A 149 5.18 -13.79 15.65
N LYS A 150 4.44 -14.87 15.37
CA LYS A 150 4.84 -15.89 14.39
C LYS A 150 4.96 -15.31 12.98
N LEU A 151 3.97 -14.54 12.52
CA LEU A 151 4.03 -13.87 11.21
C LEU A 151 5.23 -12.91 11.11
N ALA A 152 5.53 -12.19 12.20
CA ALA A 152 6.67 -11.29 12.24
C ALA A 152 8.02 -12.04 12.18
N ASP A 153 8.13 -13.19 12.85
CA ASP A 153 9.30 -14.07 12.76
C ASP A 153 9.50 -14.56 11.33
N GLN A 154 8.47 -15.09 10.70
CA GLN A 154 8.50 -15.58 9.32
C GLN A 154 8.88 -14.47 8.33
N CYS A 155 8.27 -13.28 8.48
CA CYS A 155 8.58 -12.12 7.65
C CYS A 155 10.06 -11.69 7.79
N CYS A 156 10.59 -11.64 9.00
CA CYS A 156 12.00 -11.33 9.25
C CYS A 156 12.93 -12.35 8.62
N ASP A 157 12.65 -13.63 8.79
CA ASP A 157 13.45 -14.71 8.21
C ASP A 157 13.48 -14.63 6.69
N ALA A 158 12.31 -14.43 6.07
CA ALA A 158 12.18 -14.28 4.62
C ALA A 158 12.92 -13.06 4.07
N CYS A 159 13.06 -11.98 4.86
CA CYS A 159 13.72 -10.73 4.46
C CYS A 159 15.19 -10.65 4.83
N GLY A 160 15.78 -11.65 5.50
CA GLY A 160 17.14 -11.59 6.00
C GLY A 160 17.33 -10.64 7.19
N GLY A 161 16.29 -10.52 8.05
CA GLY A 161 16.31 -9.80 9.31
C GLY A 161 15.72 -8.39 9.30
N HIS A 162 15.57 -7.76 8.13
CA HIS A 162 14.99 -6.42 8.03
C HIS A 162 14.47 -6.11 6.62
N LYS A 163 13.54 -5.17 6.49
CA LYS A 163 12.97 -4.73 5.22
C LYS A 163 12.53 -3.27 5.27
N GLY A 164 12.39 -2.66 4.07
CA GLY A 164 11.87 -1.32 3.88
C GLY A 164 12.95 -0.30 3.51
N SER A 165 12.58 0.68 2.69
CA SER A 165 13.44 1.80 2.30
C SER A 165 12.88 3.15 2.77
N ALA A 166 11.58 3.25 3.01
CA ALA A 166 10.97 4.39 3.69
C ALA A 166 11.46 4.48 5.14
N LYS A 167 11.46 3.35 5.81
CA LYS A 167 12.05 3.08 7.11
C LYS A 167 12.58 1.66 7.10
N VAL A 168 13.78 1.42 7.64
CA VAL A 168 14.25 0.06 7.87
C VAL A 168 13.46 -0.52 9.02
N LEU A 169 12.66 -1.55 8.74
CA LEU A 169 11.80 -2.25 9.69
C LEU A 169 12.50 -3.51 10.16
N TYR A 170 12.59 -3.67 11.46
CA TYR A 170 13.01 -4.87 12.14
C TYR A 170 11.80 -5.63 12.70
N ARG A 171 12.03 -6.80 13.27
CA ARG A 171 10.97 -7.64 13.82
C ARG A 171 9.95 -6.90 14.69
N GLU A 172 10.43 -6.06 15.62
CA GLU A 172 9.56 -5.31 16.55
C GLU A 172 8.69 -4.27 15.84
N ASP A 173 9.20 -3.68 14.75
CA ASP A 173 8.43 -2.76 13.90
C ASP A 173 7.32 -3.52 13.16
N ILE A 174 7.65 -4.71 12.64
CA ILE A 174 6.70 -5.59 11.94
C ILE A 174 5.57 -6.03 12.88
N VAL A 175 5.89 -6.44 14.11
CA VAL A 175 4.88 -6.76 15.13
C VAL A 175 3.95 -5.58 15.38
N LYS A 176 4.50 -4.36 15.51
CA LYS A 176 3.68 -3.15 15.72
C LYS A 176 2.75 -2.88 14.54
N ILE A 177 3.25 -3.01 13.32
CA ILE A 177 2.45 -2.78 12.10
C ILE A 177 1.31 -3.80 12.03
N TYR A 178 1.55 -5.09 12.27
CA TYR A 178 0.48 -6.09 12.31
C TYR A 178 -0.54 -5.82 13.41
N LYS A 179 -0.10 -5.39 14.62
CA LYS A 179 -1.02 -5.01 15.70
C LYS A 179 -1.86 -3.78 15.34
N MET A 180 -1.33 -2.85 14.56
CA MET A 180 -2.08 -1.69 14.05
C MET A 180 -3.07 -2.09 12.95
N ALA A 181 -2.75 -3.11 12.16
CA ALA A 181 -3.58 -3.61 11.07
C ALA A 181 -4.67 -4.60 11.52
N ARG A 182 -4.56 -5.15 12.70
CA ARG A 182 -5.53 -6.09 13.31
C ARG A 182 -6.80 -5.37 13.73
#